data_2bc6231ad387db997b2a22f57942745a
#
_entry.id   2bc6231ad387db997b2a22f57942745a
#
_cell.length_a   1.000
_cell.length_b   1.000
_cell.length_c   1.000
_cell.angle_alpha   90.00
_cell.angle_beta   90.00
_cell.angle_gamma   90.00
#
_symmetry.space_group_name_H-M   'P 1'
#
loop_
_entity.id
_entity.type
_entity.pdbx_description
1 polymer ?
#
loop_
_entity_poly.entity_id
_entity_poly.type
_entity_poly.pdbx_seq_one_letter_code
_entity_poly.pdbx_strand_id
1 'polypeptide(L)'
;MTSEQITEMTTAQLLAAADEALIEAGFRTGRFEDAERLARAARERAGREEDGTGQAEATNVLGHVLHYRCITALMDGARPDPADVAGELEQFTEALAEYEKLGDEAGVARASFGLGLFEQVLNEDWDAAMPHYRRSEALIPALEAAGDLYTRSEIHRHLGFYHLVADEQPAIAVEHLQISLDLREQQGEPRRVPSGLVSLAWAERENGNARRAVLLLRRAVELARAERLAPARIADAERELEAAEEALTEPEAGR
;
A
#
# COMPACT_ATOMS: atom_id res chain seq x y z
N MET A 1 16.34 -17.46 -2.41
CA MET A 1 16.82 -18.18 -1.19
C MET A 1 16.62 -19.68 -1.34
N THR A 2 17.52 -20.52 -0.84
CA THR A 2 17.37 -21.99 -0.84
C THR A 2 16.43 -22.46 0.27
N SER A 3 15.83 -23.66 0.13
CA SER A 3 14.98 -24.24 1.17
C SER A 3 15.71 -24.45 2.50
N GLU A 4 17.00 -24.75 2.47
CA GLU A 4 17.84 -24.92 3.66
C GLU A 4 18.00 -23.61 4.42
N GLN A 5 18.29 -22.50 3.71
CA GLN A 5 18.35 -21.16 4.32
C GLN A 5 17.05 -20.74 5.00
N ILE A 6 15.90 -21.03 4.36
CA ILE A 6 14.57 -20.72 4.93
C ILE A 6 14.34 -21.50 6.23
N THR A 7 14.77 -22.75 6.31
CA THR A 7 14.57 -23.60 7.49
C THR A 7 15.35 -23.10 8.72
N GLU A 8 16.44 -22.40 8.53
CA GLU A 8 17.27 -21.85 9.61
C GLU A 8 16.80 -20.48 10.15
N MET A 9 15.91 -19.79 9.41
CA MET A 9 15.44 -18.45 9.78
C MET A 9 14.39 -18.51 10.89
N THR A 10 14.40 -17.52 11.80
CA THR A 10 13.33 -17.29 12.78
C THR A 10 12.07 -16.75 12.11
N THR A 11 10.92 -16.82 12.80
CA THR A 11 9.66 -16.21 12.32
C THR A 11 9.86 -14.74 11.94
N ALA A 12 10.49 -13.94 12.79
CA ALA A 12 10.76 -12.52 12.51
C ALA A 12 11.65 -12.29 11.27
N GLN A 13 12.67 -13.14 11.06
CA GLN A 13 13.52 -13.05 9.87
C GLN A 13 12.77 -13.43 8.60
N LEU A 14 11.88 -14.42 8.65
CA LEU A 14 11.04 -14.82 7.53
C LEU A 14 10.04 -13.71 7.16
N LEU A 15 9.41 -13.08 8.15
CA LEU A 15 8.51 -11.95 7.93
C LEU A 15 9.24 -10.75 7.30
N ALA A 16 10.39 -10.38 7.83
CA ALA A 16 11.19 -9.29 7.24
C ALA A 16 11.63 -9.60 5.80
N ALA A 17 12.00 -10.85 5.51
CA ALA A 17 12.35 -11.27 4.16
C ALA A 17 11.14 -11.33 3.22
N ALA A 18 9.96 -11.69 3.73
CA ALA A 18 8.71 -11.66 2.97
C ALA A 18 8.31 -10.23 2.58
N ASP A 19 8.44 -9.29 3.51
CA ASP A 19 8.20 -7.86 3.28
C ASP A 19 9.14 -7.30 2.19
N GLU A 20 10.44 -7.56 2.28
CA GLU A 20 11.40 -7.11 1.26
C GLU A 20 11.10 -7.74 -0.11
N ALA A 21 10.76 -9.04 -0.15
CA ALA A 21 10.35 -9.69 -1.39
C ALA A 21 9.05 -9.12 -1.95
N LEU A 22 8.09 -8.73 -1.10
CA LEU A 22 6.85 -8.09 -1.51
C LEU A 22 7.10 -6.70 -2.10
N ILE A 23 7.96 -5.90 -1.48
CA ILE A 23 8.37 -4.58 -2.01
C ILE A 23 9.06 -4.75 -3.37
N GLU A 24 10.00 -5.69 -3.48
CA GLU A 24 10.69 -5.97 -4.74
C GLU A 24 9.71 -6.41 -5.84
N ALA A 25 8.76 -7.29 -5.49
CA ALA A 25 7.71 -7.74 -6.41
C ALA A 25 6.80 -6.59 -6.83
N GLY A 26 6.25 -5.85 -5.89
CA GLY A 26 5.27 -4.80 -6.15
C GLY A 26 5.81 -3.59 -6.89
N PHE A 27 7.11 -3.27 -6.74
CA PHE A 27 7.69 -2.07 -7.34
C PHE A 27 8.62 -2.33 -8.53
N ARG A 28 9.19 -3.54 -8.68
CA ARG A 28 10.18 -3.82 -9.72
C ARG A 28 9.88 -5.01 -10.61
N THR A 29 9.51 -6.17 -10.04
CA THR A 29 9.57 -7.43 -10.80
C THR A 29 8.22 -8.04 -11.16
N GLY A 30 7.16 -7.73 -10.43
CA GLY A 30 5.85 -8.37 -10.56
C GLY A 30 5.82 -9.85 -10.13
N ARG A 31 6.88 -10.37 -9.49
CA ARG A 31 7.02 -11.78 -9.12
C ARG A 31 6.82 -11.97 -7.61
N PHE A 32 5.69 -12.50 -7.22
CA PHE A 32 5.24 -12.61 -5.82
C PHE A 32 5.53 -13.96 -5.17
N GLU A 33 6.05 -14.95 -5.91
CA GLU A 33 6.24 -16.33 -5.43
C GLU A 33 7.19 -16.42 -4.23
N ASP A 34 8.24 -15.59 -4.21
CA ASP A 34 9.18 -15.57 -3.09
C ASP A 34 8.57 -14.95 -1.83
N ALA A 35 7.80 -13.86 -1.97
CA ALA A 35 7.09 -13.24 -0.86
C ALA A 35 6.06 -14.20 -0.25
N GLU A 36 5.25 -14.86 -1.09
CA GLU A 36 4.27 -15.85 -0.66
C GLU A 36 4.93 -17.04 0.06
N ARG A 37 5.99 -17.58 -0.52
CA ARG A 37 6.72 -18.72 0.06
C ARG A 37 7.30 -18.39 1.42
N LEU A 38 7.89 -17.20 1.58
CA LEU A 38 8.47 -16.74 2.85
C LEU A 38 7.39 -16.48 3.90
N ALA A 39 6.27 -15.85 3.53
CA ALA A 39 5.16 -15.62 4.45
C ALA A 39 4.51 -16.94 4.90
N ARG A 40 4.34 -17.93 4.00
CA ARG A 40 3.87 -19.27 4.36
C ARG A 40 4.85 -19.97 5.32
N ALA A 41 6.15 -19.88 5.07
CA ALA A 41 7.16 -20.45 5.95
C ALA A 41 7.15 -19.78 7.33
N ALA A 42 6.95 -18.46 7.40
CA ALA A 42 6.78 -17.73 8.65
C ALA A 42 5.58 -18.23 9.44
N ARG A 43 4.40 -18.39 8.77
CA ARG A 43 3.18 -18.89 9.40
C ARG A 43 3.33 -20.30 9.95
N GLU A 44 3.94 -21.21 9.16
CA GLU A 44 4.20 -22.58 9.60
C GLU A 44 5.19 -22.62 10.78
N ARG A 45 6.21 -21.78 10.77
CA ARG A 45 7.18 -21.67 11.86
C ARG A 45 6.53 -21.17 13.14
N ALA A 46 5.81 -20.05 13.06
CA ALA A 46 5.07 -19.48 14.17
C ALA A 46 4.08 -20.50 14.77
N GLY A 47 3.39 -21.28 13.93
CA GLY A 47 2.51 -22.34 14.38
C GLY A 47 3.22 -23.45 15.17
N ARG A 48 4.42 -23.84 14.76
CA ARG A 48 5.24 -24.82 15.51
C ARG A 48 5.77 -24.28 16.84
N GLU A 49 5.98 -22.97 16.92
CA GLU A 49 6.48 -22.26 18.09
C GLU A 49 5.36 -21.75 19.02
N GLU A 50 4.09 -21.99 18.66
CA GLU A 50 2.91 -21.47 19.36
C GLU A 50 2.90 -19.93 19.45
N ASP A 51 3.56 -19.27 18.47
CA ASP A 51 3.63 -17.81 18.36
C ASP A 51 2.40 -17.28 17.61
N GLY A 52 1.33 -16.98 18.36
CA GLY A 52 0.08 -16.47 17.79
C GLY A 52 0.26 -15.12 17.08
N THR A 53 1.13 -14.24 17.59
CA THR A 53 1.40 -12.94 16.95
C THR A 53 2.10 -13.13 15.61
N GLY A 54 3.12 -13.99 15.57
CA GLY A 54 3.80 -14.32 14.32
C GLY A 54 2.90 -14.99 13.28
N GLN A 55 1.93 -15.81 13.72
CA GLN A 55 0.92 -16.40 12.82
C GLN A 55 0.01 -15.33 12.22
N ALA A 56 -0.56 -14.45 13.05
CA ALA A 56 -1.43 -13.37 12.59
C ALA A 56 -0.70 -12.43 11.63
N GLU A 57 0.56 -12.06 11.92
CA GLU A 57 1.38 -11.21 11.06
C GLU A 57 1.64 -11.89 9.70
N ALA A 58 2.01 -13.18 9.69
CA ALA A 58 2.23 -13.91 8.46
C ALA A 58 0.94 -14.04 7.61
N THR A 59 -0.21 -14.22 8.26
CA THR A 59 -1.52 -14.24 7.62
C THR A 59 -1.83 -12.88 6.99
N ASN A 60 -1.58 -11.78 7.70
CA ASN A 60 -1.74 -10.43 7.17
C ASN A 60 -0.82 -10.14 5.98
N VAL A 61 0.45 -10.57 6.04
CA VAL A 61 1.40 -10.45 4.91
C VAL A 61 0.92 -11.25 3.69
N LEU A 62 0.36 -12.44 3.89
CA LEU A 62 -0.24 -13.21 2.78
C LEU A 62 -1.41 -12.48 2.13
N GLY A 63 -2.26 -11.80 2.91
CA GLY A 63 -3.30 -10.92 2.38
C GLY A 63 -2.72 -9.83 1.47
N HIS A 64 -1.65 -9.15 1.92
CA HIS A 64 -0.98 -8.14 1.09
C HIS A 64 -0.31 -8.70 -0.16
N VAL A 65 0.26 -9.91 -0.11
CA VAL A 65 0.80 -10.58 -1.32
C VAL A 65 -0.28 -10.77 -2.37
N LEU A 66 -1.45 -11.25 -1.96
CA LEU A 66 -2.60 -11.45 -2.86
C LEU A 66 -3.13 -10.12 -3.38
N HIS A 67 -3.25 -9.12 -2.52
CA HIS A 67 -3.65 -7.76 -2.89
C HIS A 67 -2.74 -7.17 -3.98
N TYR A 68 -1.43 -7.19 -3.79
CA TYR A 68 -0.48 -6.66 -4.79
C TYR A 68 -0.50 -7.46 -6.09
N ARG A 69 -0.78 -8.77 -6.04
CA ARG A 69 -0.97 -9.59 -7.24
C ARG A 69 -2.22 -9.17 -8.00
N CYS A 70 -3.33 -8.94 -7.30
CA CYS A 70 -4.57 -8.43 -7.89
C CYS A 70 -4.37 -7.04 -8.51
N ILE A 71 -3.73 -6.10 -7.79
CA ILE A 71 -3.42 -4.76 -8.32
C ILE A 71 -2.54 -4.84 -9.57
N THR A 72 -1.51 -5.68 -9.56
CA THR A 72 -0.61 -5.82 -10.71
C THR A 72 -1.38 -6.32 -11.93
N ALA A 73 -2.28 -7.29 -11.78
CA ALA A 73 -3.16 -7.73 -12.86
C ALA A 73 -4.04 -6.60 -13.39
N LEU A 74 -4.66 -5.80 -12.50
CA LEU A 74 -5.48 -4.64 -12.89
C LEU A 74 -4.65 -3.58 -13.64
N MET A 75 -3.44 -3.28 -13.18
CA MET A 75 -2.52 -2.33 -13.86
C MET A 75 -2.11 -2.80 -15.26
N ASP A 76 -2.00 -4.12 -15.46
CA ASP A 76 -1.72 -4.74 -16.75
C ASP A 76 -2.99 -4.88 -17.63
N GLY A 77 -4.14 -4.37 -17.18
CA GLY A 77 -5.43 -4.45 -17.89
C GLY A 77 -6.05 -5.85 -17.88
N ALA A 78 -5.56 -6.74 -17.01
CA ALA A 78 -6.08 -8.09 -16.84
C ALA A 78 -7.08 -8.15 -15.67
N ARG A 79 -7.90 -9.21 -15.65
CA ARG A 79 -8.74 -9.50 -14.47
C ARG A 79 -7.90 -10.27 -13.45
N PRO A 80 -7.99 -9.92 -12.16
CA PRO A 80 -7.39 -10.71 -11.09
C PRO A 80 -7.91 -12.16 -11.09
N ASP A 81 -7.07 -13.10 -10.66
CA ASP A 81 -7.49 -14.48 -10.46
C ASP A 81 -8.57 -14.53 -9.37
N PRO A 82 -9.74 -15.17 -9.61
CA PRO A 82 -10.77 -15.29 -8.59
C PRO A 82 -10.31 -15.99 -7.31
N ALA A 83 -9.30 -16.87 -7.39
CA ALA A 83 -8.71 -17.51 -6.21
C ALA A 83 -7.88 -16.52 -5.40
N ASP A 84 -7.14 -15.61 -6.04
CA ASP A 84 -6.39 -14.55 -5.36
C ASP A 84 -7.36 -13.56 -4.68
N VAL A 85 -8.46 -13.18 -5.35
CA VAL A 85 -9.50 -12.29 -4.79
C VAL A 85 -10.15 -12.91 -3.55
N ALA A 86 -10.58 -14.18 -3.63
CA ALA A 86 -11.19 -14.87 -2.50
C ALA A 86 -10.19 -15.07 -1.35
N GLY A 87 -8.95 -15.42 -1.69
CA GLY A 87 -7.87 -15.60 -0.73
C GLY A 87 -7.50 -14.32 0.00
N GLU A 88 -7.48 -13.17 -0.68
CA GLU A 88 -7.20 -11.86 -0.06
C GLU A 88 -8.19 -11.56 1.07
N LEU A 89 -9.50 -11.68 0.79
CA LEU A 89 -10.55 -11.48 1.78
C LEU A 89 -10.41 -12.45 2.96
N GLU A 90 -10.14 -13.74 2.67
CA GLU A 90 -9.96 -14.77 3.70
C GLU A 90 -8.77 -14.43 4.60
N GLN A 91 -7.60 -14.09 4.04
CA GLN A 91 -6.41 -13.81 4.83
C GLN A 91 -6.58 -12.58 5.73
N PHE A 92 -7.14 -11.46 5.22
CA PHE A 92 -7.36 -10.29 6.06
C PHE A 92 -8.43 -10.53 7.13
N THR A 93 -9.47 -11.31 6.84
CA THR A 93 -10.50 -11.69 7.82
C THR A 93 -9.94 -12.57 8.92
N GLU A 94 -9.13 -13.59 8.56
CA GLU A 94 -8.45 -14.48 9.51
C GLU A 94 -7.48 -13.67 10.38
N ALA A 95 -6.63 -12.83 9.78
CA ALA A 95 -5.68 -12.00 10.51
C ALA A 95 -6.39 -11.07 11.51
N LEU A 96 -7.50 -10.42 11.11
CA LEU A 96 -8.28 -9.57 12.00
C LEU A 96 -8.79 -10.34 13.21
N ALA A 97 -9.38 -11.52 13.00
CA ALA A 97 -9.91 -12.34 14.08
C ALA A 97 -8.80 -12.83 15.05
N GLU A 98 -7.62 -13.16 14.52
CA GLU A 98 -6.46 -13.54 15.31
C GLU A 98 -5.94 -12.37 16.16
N TYR A 99 -5.78 -11.18 15.57
CA TYR A 99 -5.33 -9.98 16.29
C TYR A 99 -6.34 -9.54 17.37
N GLU A 100 -7.65 -9.61 17.10
CA GLU A 100 -8.68 -9.34 18.10
C GLU A 100 -8.59 -10.30 19.29
N LYS A 101 -8.38 -11.59 19.04
CA LYS A 101 -8.20 -12.60 20.08
C LYS A 101 -6.96 -12.38 20.92
N LEU A 102 -5.89 -11.86 20.31
CA LEU A 102 -4.63 -11.54 20.97
C LEU A 102 -4.68 -10.19 21.72
N GLY A 103 -5.66 -9.34 21.44
CA GLY A 103 -5.71 -7.95 21.93
C GLY A 103 -4.64 -7.05 21.32
N ASP A 104 -4.13 -7.39 20.13
CA ASP A 104 -3.14 -6.59 19.40
C ASP A 104 -3.83 -5.50 18.57
N GLU A 105 -3.96 -4.30 19.16
CA GLU A 105 -4.61 -3.16 18.50
C GLU A 105 -3.88 -2.71 17.23
N ALA A 106 -2.54 -2.78 17.18
CA ALA A 106 -1.78 -2.45 15.97
C ALA A 106 -2.04 -3.46 14.86
N GLY A 107 -2.10 -4.76 15.19
CA GLY A 107 -2.51 -5.81 14.27
C GLY A 107 -3.94 -5.64 13.77
N VAL A 108 -4.88 -5.30 14.66
CA VAL A 108 -6.26 -4.97 14.29
C VAL A 108 -6.30 -3.81 13.28
N ALA A 109 -5.49 -2.77 13.48
CA ALA A 109 -5.40 -1.66 12.53
C ALA A 109 -4.90 -2.12 11.15
N ARG A 110 -3.85 -2.96 11.09
CA ARG A 110 -3.29 -3.51 9.84
C ARG A 110 -4.32 -4.34 9.08
N ALA A 111 -4.97 -5.29 9.74
CA ALA A 111 -5.94 -6.17 9.09
C ALA A 111 -7.22 -5.41 8.68
N SER A 112 -7.68 -4.45 9.51
CA SER A 112 -8.79 -3.57 9.13
C SER A 112 -8.44 -2.75 7.89
N PHE A 113 -7.24 -2.19 7.82
CA PHE A 113 -6.76 -1.49 6.62
C PHE A 113 -6.79 -2.42 5.38
N GLY A 114 -6.32 -3.66 5.51
CA GLY A 114 -6.37 -4.67 4.44
C GLY A 114 -7.80 -4.95 3.93
N LEU A 115 -8.77 -5.08 4.83
CA LEU A 115 -10.18 -5.22 4.45
C LEU A 115 -10.71 -3.99 3.72
N GLY A 116 -10.31 -2.78 4.15
CA GLY A 116 -10.64 -1.54 3.43
C GLY A 116 -10.07 -1.52 2.02
N LEU A 117 -8.83 -2.01 1.82
CA LEU A 117 -8.24 -2.15 0.48
C LEU A 117 -9.05 -3.10 -0.41
N PHE A 118 -9.46 -4.24 0.13
CA PHE A 118 -10.28 -5.20 -0.59
C PHE A 118 -11.58 -4.56 -1.11
N GLU A 119 -12.31 -3.89 -0.25
CA GLU A 119 -13.58 -3.25 -0.62
C GLU A 119 -13.37 -2.11 -1.62
N GLN A 120 -12.39 -1.25 -1.40
CA GLN A 120 -12.14 -0.11 -2.28
C GLN A 120 -11.62 -0.54 -3.65
N VAL A 121 -10.66 -1.46 -3.71
CA VAL A 121 -9.90 -1.74 -4.95
C VAL A 121 -10.56 -2.85 -5.77
N LEU A 122 -11.03 -3.92 -5.13
CA LEU A 122 -11.57 -5.08 -5.83
C LEU A 122 -13.08 -5.02 -6.00
N ASN A 123 -13.79 -4.44 -5.03
CA ASN A 123 -15.25 -4.24 -5.10
C ASN A 123 -15.63 -2.84 -5.60
N GLU A 124 -14.67 -1.91 -5.69
CA GLU A 124 -14.90 -0.49 -6.07
C GLU A 124 -15.94 0.20 -5.17
N ASP A 125 -16.07 -0.25 -3.91
CA ASP A 125 -17.07 0.18 -2.95
C ASP A 125 -16.47 1.00 -1.81
N TRP A 126 -16.55 2.34 -1.92
CA TRP A 126 -16.10 3.27 -0.90
C TRP A 126 -16.95 3.21 0.38
N ASP A 127 -18.26 2.96 0.26
CA ASP A 127 -19.15 2.92 1.42
C ASP A 127 -18.85 1.70 2.29
N ALA A 128 -18.51 0.57 1.67
CA ALA A 128 -18.03 -0.63 2.37
C ALA A 128 -16.60 -0.48 2.91
N ALA A 129 -15.71 0.22 2.20
CA ALA A 129 -14.31 0.42 2.61
C ALA A 129 -14.17 1.35 3.83
N MET A 130 -14.96 2.43 3.89
CA MET A 130 -14.77 3.48 4.89
C MET A 130 -14.92 3.04 6.35
N PRO A 131 -15.84 2.15 6.75
CA PRO A 131 -15.86 1.62 8.11
C PRO A 131 -14.55 0.95 8.53
N HIS A 132 -13.89 0.24 7.62
CA HIS A 132 -12.61 -0.41 7.83
C HIS A 132 -11.47 0.61 7.96
N TYR A 133 -11.40 1.59 7.08
CA TYR A 133 -10.40 2.67 7.15
C TYR A 133 -10.56 3.50 8.42
N ARG A 134 -11.77 3.86 8.82
CA ARG A 134 -12.01 4.60 10.08
C ARG A 134 -11.63 3.79 11.31
N ARG A 135 -11.87 2.47 11.29
CA ARG A 135 -11.40 1.59 12.36
C ARG A 135 -9.88 1.61 12.46
N SER A 136 -9.20 1.49 11.33
CA SER A 136 -7.74 1.54 11.27
C SER A 136 -7.19 2.91 11.70
N GLU A 137 -7.82 4.02 11.25
CA GLU A 137 -7.47 5.39 11.63
C GLU A 137 -7.58 5.62 13.15
N ALA A 138 -8.66 5.14 13.77
CA ALA A 138 -8.85 5.25 15.20
C ALA A 138 -7.76 4.56 16.04
N LEU A 139 -7.05 3.61 15.44
CA LEU A 139 -5.95 2.85 16.06
C LEU A 139 -4.55 3.36 15.66
N ILE A 140 -4.43 4.52 15.01
CA ILE A 140 -3.13 5.16 14.72
C ILE A 140 -2.23 5.26 15.97
N PRO A 141 -2.73 5.60 17.17
CA PRO A 141 -1.86 5.61 18.37
C PRO A 141 -1.19 4.27 18.67
N ALA A 142 -1.86 3.15 18.43
CA ALA A 142 -1.27 1.81 18.60
C ALA A 142 -0.20 1.53 17.53
N LEU A 143 -0.44 1.95 16.27
CA LEU A 143 0.55 1.86 15.20
C LEU A 143 1.78 2.75 15.48
N GLU A 144 1.59 3.92 16.09
CA GLU A 144 2.68 4.80 16.53
C GLU A 144 3.54 4.13 17.60
N ALA A 145 2.91 3.53 18.60
CA ALA A 145 3.61 2.81 19.65
C ALA A 145 4.38 1.59 19.09
N ALA A 146 3.87 0.95 18.05
CA ALA A 146 4.51 -0.14 17.33
C ALA A 146 5.60 0.32 16.34
N GLY A 147 5.72 1.63 16.06
CA GLY A 147 6.64 2.17 15.07
C GLY A 147 6.25 1.87 13.62
N ASP A 148 4.99 1.57 13.36
CA ASP A 148 4.48 1.18 12.04
C ASP A 148 4.21 2.41 11.16
N LEU A 149 5.27 2.91 10.53
CA LEU A 149 5.18 4.05 9.60
C LEU A 149 4.45 3.67 8.30
N TYR A 150 4.57 2.41 7.88
CA TYR A 150 3.98 1.94 6.63
C TYR A 150 2.45 1.98 6.67
N THR A 151 1.84 1.27 7.60
CA THR A 151 0.37 1.22 7.72
C THR A 151 -0.21 2.62 7.95
N ARG A 152 0.42 3.44 8.77
CA ARG A 152 0.03 4.84 8.98
C ARG A 152 0.05 5.65 7.68
N SER A 153 1.11 5.50 6.87
CA SER A 153 1.19 6.19 5.59
C SER A 153 0.09 5.77 4.62
N GLU A 154 -0.22 4.47 4.59
CA GLU A 154 -1.25 3.92 3.72
C GLU A 154 -2.66 4.35 4.17
N ILE A 155 -2.96 4.36 5.47
CA ILE A 155 -4.23 4.88 6.00
C ILE A 155 -4.45 6.31 5.49
N HIS A 156 -3.49 7.20 5.69
CA HIS A 156 -3.59 8.58 5.23
C HIS A 156 -3.70 8.67 3.71
N ARG A 157 -3.01 7.82 2.96
CA ARG A 157 -3.12 7.78 1.49
C ARG A 157 -4.54 7.46 1.03
N HIS A 158 -5.16 6.44 1.60
CA HIS A 158 -6.50 6.01 1.19
C HIS A 158 -7.61 6.92 1.70
N LEU A 159 -7.45 7.53 2.87
CA LEU A 159 -8.33 8.63 3.30
C LEU A 159 -8.20 9.85 2.38
N GLY A 160 -6.98 10.19 1.95
CA GLY A 160 -6.77 11.23 0.94
C GLY A 160 -7.48 10.93 -0.37
N PHE A 161 -7.42 9.69 -0.85
CA PHE A 161 -8.18 9.29 -2.05
C PHE A 161 -9.69 9.35 -1.86
N TYR A 162 -10.20 8.96 -0.69
CA TYR A 162 -11.62 9.11 -0.38
C TYR A 162 -12.06 10.57 -0.51
N HIS A 163 -11.34 11.50 0.11
CA HIS A 163 -11.65 12.93 0.03
C HIS A 163 -11.47 13.51 -1.37
N LEU A 164 -10.64 12.90 -2.20
CA LEU A 164 -10.43 13.35 -3.57
C LEU A 164 -11.53 12.87 -4.52
N VAL A 165 -11.93 11.61 -4.38
CA VAL A 165 -12.78 10.92 -5.37
C VAL A 165 -14.24 10.84 -4.96
N ALA A 166 -14.52 10.57 -3.68
CA ALA A 166 -15.87 10.34 -3.18
C ALA A 166 -16.48 11.54 -2.46
N ASP A 167 -15.66 12.33 -1.78
CA ASP A 167 -16.09 13.46 -0.94
C ASP A 167 -15.86 14.83 -1.61
N GLU A 168 -15.17 14.86 -2.76
CA GLU A 168 -14.87 16.07 -3.55
C GLU A 168 -14.25 17.21 -2.73
N GLN A 169 -13.39 16.88 -1.75
CA GLN A 169 -12.69 17.83 -0.88
C GLN A 169 -11.16 17.79 -1.11
N PRO A 170 -10.65 18.37 -2.20
CA PRO A 170 -9.24 18.26 -2.57
C PRO A 170 -8.29 18.89 -1.54
N ALA A 171 -8.73 19.92 -0.80
CA ALA A 171 -7.92 20.51 0.25
C ALA A 171 -7.61 19.52 1.38
N ILE A 172 -8.62 18.75 1.83
CA ILE A 172 -8.46 17.71 2.85
C ILE A 172 -7.61 16.55 2.29
N ALA A 173 -7.84 16.19 1.03
CA ALA A 173 -7.03 15.19 0.35
C ALA A 173 -5.53 15.56 0.34
N VAL A 174 -5.18 16.83 0.07
CA VAL A 174 -3.80 17.32 0.13
C VAL A 174 -3.20 17.14 1.51
N GLU A 175 -3.93 17.45 2.60
CA GLU A 175 -3.44 17.28 3.97
C GLU A 175 -3.10 15.81 4.26
N HIS A 176 -4.02 14.89 3.97
CA HIS A 176 -3.80 13.46 4.17
C HIS A 176 -2.66 12.92 3.31
N LEU A 177 -2.60 13.28 2.03
CA LEU A 177 -1.55 12.80 1.12
C LEU A 177 -0.18 13.38 1.43
N GLN A 178 -0.11 14.60 1.98
CA GLN A 178 1.13 15.16 2.50
C GLN A 178 1.64 14.37 3.70
N ILE A 179 0.77 14.07 4.69
CA ILE A 179 1.13 13.24 5.85
C ILE A 179 1.61 11.85 5.39
N SER A 180 0.91 11.24 4.43
CA SER A 180 1.32 9.95 3.85
C SER A 180 2.72 10.03 3.24
N LEU A 181 3.02 11.07 2.47
CA LEU A 181 4.34 11.26 1.85
C LEU A 181 5.43 11.43 2.91
N ASP A 182 5.20 12.29 3.92
CA ASP A 182 6.16 12.54 5.00
C ASP A 182 6.51 11.24 5.75
N LEU A 183 5.50 10.39 6.04
CA LEU A 183 5.70 9.09 6.68
C LEU A 183 6.49 8.12 5.79
N ARG A 184 6.27 8.10 4.47
CA ARG A 184 7.04 7.28 3.52
C ARG A 184 8.50 7.72 3.44
N GLU A 185 8.76 9.02 3.45
CA GLU A 185 10.13 9.55 3.48
C GLU A 185 10.82 9.21 4.80
N GLN A 186 10.12 9.31 5.93
CA GLN A 186 10.62 8.91 7.25
C GLN A 186 10.92 7.40 7.33
N GLN A 187 10.14 6.55 6.66
CA GLN A 187 10.37 5.10 6.61
C GLN A 187 11.73 4.75 5.97
N GLY A 188 12.24 5.58 5.07
CA GLY A 188 13.52 5.37 4.40
C GLY A 188 13.47 4.28 3.32
N GLU A 189 12.30 3.94 2.79
CA GLU A 189 12.12 3.02 1.67
C GLU A 189 11.85 3.83 0.37
N PRO A 190 12.89 4.15 -0.41
CA PRO A 190 12.78 5.10 -1.52
C PRO A 190 11.91 4.59 -2.67
N ARG A 191 11.72 3.26 -2.81
CA ARG A 191 10.85 2.68 -3.84
C ARG A 191 9.37 3.05 -3.67
N ARG A 192 8.95 3.41 -2.45
CA ARG A 192 7.56 3.80 -2.14
C ARG A 192 7.27 5.29 -2.34
N VAL A 193 8.31 6.13 -2.35
CA VAL A 193 8.17 7.60 -2.41
C VAL A 193 7.56 8.09 -3.73
N PRO A 194 7.94 7.58 -4.93
CA PRO A 194 7.37 8.05 -6.18
C PRO A 194 5.85 7.99 -6.26
N SER A 195 5.25 6.89 -5.81
CA SER A 195 3.77 6.77 -5.80
C SER A 195 3.10 7.74 -4.83
N GLY A 196 3.75 8.08 -3.71
CA GLY A 196 3.27 9.13 -2.79
C GLY A 196 3.29 10.51 -3.43
N LEU A 197 4.37 10.84 -4.16
CA LEU A 197 4.48 12.09 -4.89
C LEU A 197 3.43 12.23 -5.99
N VAL A 198 3.16 11.15 -6.75
CA VAL A 198 2.11 11.13 -7.78
C VAL A 198 0.73 11.35 -7.15
N SER A 199 0.43 10.67 -6.02
CA SER A 199 -0.84 10.82 -5.32
C SER A 199 -1.05 12.27 -4.83
N LEU A 200 -0.02 12.86 -4.20
CA LEU A 200 -0.09 14.24 -3.73
C LEU A 200 -0.21 15.25 -4.91
N ALA A 201 0.49 15.00 -6.02
CA ALA A 201 0.41 15.83 -7.20
C ALA A 201 -1.00 15.85 -7.79
N TRP A 202 -1.69 14.70 -7.80
CA TRP A 202 -3.08 14.64 -8.22
C TRP A 202 -3.96 15.54 -7.35
N ALA A 203 -3.88 15.40 -6.02
CA ALA A 203 -4.66 16.24 -5.10
C ALA A 203 -4.33 17.73 -5.24
N GLU A 204 -3.06 18.09 -5.41
CA GLU A 204 -2.64 19.47 -5.63
C GLU A 204 -3.21 20.06 -6.93
N ARG A 205 -3.28 19.26 -7.98
CA ARG A 205 -3.91 19.67 -9.24
C ARG A 205 -5.39 19.95 -9.06
N GLU A 206 -6.12 19.02 -8.42
CA GLU A 206 -7.56 19.21 -8.14
C GLU A 206 -7.82 20.37 -7.16
N ASN A 207 -6.83 20.68 -6.29
CA ASN A 207 -6.88 21.84 -5.39
C ASN A 207 -6.44 23.16 -6.04
N GLY A 208 -6.20 23.17 -7.37
CA GLY A 208 -5.80 24.36 -8.13
C GLY A 208 -4.31 24.71 -8.08
N ASN A 209 -3.47 23.89 -7.49
CA ASN A 209 -2.02 24.12 -7.33
C ASN A 209 -1.19 23.44 -8.43
N ALA A 210 -1.55 23.62 -9.70
CA ALA A 210 -0.95 22.95 -10.85
C ALA A 210 0.59 23.07 -10.91
N ARG A 211 1.16 24.22 -10.54
CA ARG A 211 2.63 24.38 -10.49
C ARG A 211 3.30 23.48 -9.47
N ARG A 212 2.69 23.30 -8.30
CA ARG A 212 3.19 22.37 -7.27
C ARG A 212 3.08 20.93 -7.72
N ALA A 213 1.99 20.57 -8.38
CA ALA A 213 1.82 19.24 -8.96
C ALA A 213 2.95 18.87 -9.93
N VAL A 214 3.33 19.77 -10.86
CA VAL A 214 4.46 19.55 -11.78
C VAL A 214 5.78 19.34 -11.03
N LEU A 215 6.07 20.11 -9.97
CA LEU A 215 7.30 19.93 -9.20
C LEU A 215 7.34 18.55 -8.50
N LEU A 216 6.22 18.10 -7.94
CA LEU A 216 6.10 16.80 -7.31
C LEU A 216 6.28 15.67 -8.34
N LEU A 217 5.68 15.78 -9.52
CA LEU A 217 5.77 14.78 -10.58
C LEU A 217 7.17 14.69 -11.18
N ARG A 218 7.88 15.80 -11.36
CA ARG A 218 9.30 15.79 -11.78
C ARG A 218 10.15 15.01 -10.80
N ARG A 219 9.97 15.25 -9.49
CA ARG A 219 10.65 14.50 -8.44
C ARG A 219 10.25 13.01 -8.45
N ALA A 220 8.97 12.69 -8.69
CA ALA A 220 8.49 11.31 -8.80
C ALA A 220 9.19 10.55 -9.93
N VAL A 221 9.28 11.14 -11.13
CA VAL A 221 9.98 10.57 -12.30
C VAL A 221 11.47 10.37 -12.01
N GLU A 222 12.14 11.37 -11.44
CA GLU A 222 13.55 11.28 -11.09
C GLU A 222 13.82 10.12 -10.14
N LEU A 223 13.06 10.01 -9.02
CA LEU A 223 13.20 8.94 -8.05
C LEU A 223 12.82 7.59 -8.63
N ALA A 224 11.73 7.49 -9.41
CA ALA A 224 11.31 6.22 -10.02
C ALA A 224 12.41 5.64 -10.94
N ARG A 225 13.09 6.50 -11.70
CA ARG A 225 14.23 6.09 -12.54
C ARG A 225 15.47 5.73 -11.70
N ALA A 226 15.79 6.53 -10.68
CA ALA A 226 16.94 6.28 -9.79
C ALA A 226 16.79 4.93 -9.06
N GLU A 227 15.59 4.63 -8.58
CA GLU A 227 15.25 3.38 -7.90
C GLU A 227 14.99 2.20 -8.84
N ARG A 228 15.06 2.42 -10.16
CA ARG A 228 14.85 1.39 -11.19
C ARG A 228 13.51 0.66 -11.01
N LEU A 229 12.46 1.41 -10.78
CA LEU A 229 11.11 0.85 -10.68
C LEU A 229 10.70 0.17 -12.00
N ALA A 230 9.67 -0.68 -11.93
CA ALA A 230 9.13 -1.34 -13.12
C ALA A 230 8.82 -0.31 -14.23
N PRO A 231 9.08 -0.64 -15.51
CA PRO A 231 8.88 0.30 -16.62
C PRO A 231 7.47 0.90 -16.67
N ALA A 232 6.44 0.12 -16.32
CA ALA A 232 5.07 0.61 -16.25
C ALA A 232 4.89 1.72 -15.20
N ARG A 233 5.54 1.61 -14.02
CA ARG A 233 5.48 2.64 -12.97
C ARG A 233 6.21 3.92 -13.35
N ILE A 234 7.34 3.79 -14.06
CA ILE A 234 8.07 4.96 -14.58
C ILE A 234 7.22 5.65 -15.65
N ALA A 235 6.69 4.90 -16.61
CA ALA A 235 5.85 5.43 -17.67
C ALA A 235 4.56 6.09 -17.12
N ASP A 236 4.01 5.57 -16.05
CA ASP A 236 2.85 6.17 -15.37
C ASP A 236 3.18 7.57 -14.82
N ALA A 237 4.27 7.69 -14.06
CA ALA A 237 4.72 8.97 -13.53
C ALA A 237 5.07 9.98 -14.64
N GLU A 238 5.64 9.51 -15.77
CA GLU A 238 5.96 10.35 -16.94
C GLU A 238 4.70 10.87 -17.62
N ARG A 239 3.67 10.02 -17.80
CA ARG A 239 2.37 10.44 -18.37
C ARG A 239 1.69 11.49 -17.50
N GLU A 240 1.68 11.29 -16.17
CA GLU A 240 1.10 12.27 -15.26
C GLU A 240 1.86 13.62 -15.30
N LEU A 241 3.19 13.58 -15.45
CA LEU A 241 3.99 14.78 -15.59
C LEU A 241 3.67 15.52 -16.90
N GLU A 242 3.64 14.81 -18.03
CA GLU A 242 3.31 15.37 -19.33
C GLU A 242 1.93 16.04 -19.33
N ALA A 243 0.91 15.34 -18.82
CA ALA A 243 -0.45 15.88 -18.69
C ALA A 243 -0.50 17.13 -17.78
N ALA A 244 0.26 17.16 -16.69
CA ALA A 244 0.32 18.31 -15.80
C ALA A 244 1.05 19.53 -16.43
N GLU A 245 2.10 19.29 -17.22
CA GLU A 245 2.83 20.34 -17.96
C GLU A 245 1.99 20.92 -19.10
N GLU A 246 1.28 20.10 -19.86
CA GLU A 246 0.33 20.53 -20.90
C GLU A 246 -0.76 21.43 -20.32
N ALA A 247 -1.38 21.02 -19.21
CA ALA A 247 -2.42 21.81 -18.53
C ALA A 247 -1.92 23.19 -18.05
N LEU A 248 -0.62 23.33 -17.76
CA LEU A 248 -0.02 24.64 -17.40
C LEU A 248 0.22 25.54 -18.61
N THR A 249 0.35 24.97 -19.81
CA THR A 249 0.64 25.73 -21.04
C THR A 249 -0.60 26.16 -21.80
N GLU A 250 -1.73 25.50 -21.56
CA GLU A 250 -3.02 25.88 -22.14
C GLU A 250 -3.47 27.22 -21.53
N PRO A 251 -3.72 28.26 -22.33
CA PRO A 251 -4.27 29.51 -21.81
C PRO A 251 -5.65 29.23 -21.24
N GLU A 252 -5.94 29.78 -20.05
CA GLU A 252 -7.28 29.72 -19.44
C GLU A 252 -8.33 30.22 -20.46
N ALA A 253 -8.83 29.30 -21.27
CA ALA A 253 -9.92 29.59 -22.19
C ALA A 253 -11.21 29.73 -21.39
N GLY A 254 -11.44 30.96 -20.89
CA GLY A 254 -12.76 31.48 -20.50
C GLY A 254 -13.49 30.69 -19.39
N ARG A 255 -13.14 30.97 -18.13
CA ARG A 255 -14.13 30.82 -17.04
C ARG A 255 -14.89 32.10 -16.81
#